data_a63902d2396f365a13a47aa59758d911
#
_entry.id   a63902d2396f365a13a47aa59758d911
#
_cell.length_a   1.000
_cell.length_b   1.000
_cell.length_c   1.000
_cell.angle_alpha   90.00
_cell.angle_beta   90.00
_cell.angle_gamma   90.00
#
_symmetry.space_group_name_H-M   'P 1'
#
loop_
_entity.id
_entity.type
_entity.pdbx_description
1 polymer ?
#
loop_
_entity_poly.entity_id
_entity_poly.type
_entity_poly.pdbx_seq_one_letter_code
_entity_poly.pdbx_strand_id
1 'polypeptide(L)'
;MGKKITMLADGFVDEVWEIISTRSSRDNFALYTQMSQFAGRIASSGTGGVGLEILRKRRAFGGFTANIGYAAARLGVDTTLIGVYGKNKPDPVFEEVSELCRVFSLGDPATTHVFEFDDGKILMSHMEAVQDINWKQIVDCVGHSAMMALLEESDIIGIGYWSLMPSFDEIFENICASLPQDGKERRFFFDFADFRKKDEASLAISLEKLKAANSAFPMTLSVNEHEAAALFASYGEAFSDDPGRSIKEKAEYIRQKIGLDEFVIHSPEFAVAASSRERPAFAASVFCEKPVRTAGAGDTFNGGYIAARLEGKGLEERLHMANAAVGYFIRNAIFPTTGNLL
;
A
#
# COMPACT_ATOMS: atom_id res chain seq x y z
N MET A 1 12.03 10.90 -22.53
CA MET A 1 11.52 9.56 -22.16
C MET A 1 10.52 9.74 -21.03
N GLY A 2 9.37 9.06 -21.11
CA GLY A 2 8.39 9.07 -20.02
C GLY A 2 9.00 8.47 -18.76
N LYS A 3 8.55 8.91 -17.58
CA LYS A 3 9.00 8.39 -16.30
C LYS A 3 8.33 7.05 -16.02
N LYS A 4 9.11 6.06 -15.59
CA LYS A 4 8.71 4.66 -15.49
C LYS A 4 8.77 4.15 -14.07
N ILE A 5 7.75 3.37 -13.68
CA ILE A 5 7.77 2.64 -12.42
C ILE A 5 7.53 1.15 -12.64
N THR A 6 8.19 0.33 -11.82
CA THR A 6 7.91 -1.10 -11.72
C THR A 6 7.49 -1.41 -10.28
N MET A 7 6.29 -1.96 -10.12
CA MET A 7 5.74 -2.32 -8.81
C MET A 7 5.67 -3.84 -8.69
N LEU A 8 6.16 -4.37 -7.57
CA LEU A 8 6.32 -5.82 -7.36
C LEU A 8 5.60 -6.29 -6.10
N ALA A 9 5.09 -7.35 -6.24
CA ALA A 9 5.03 -8.68 -5.69
C ALA A 9 3.82 -8.91 -4.79
N ASP A 10 2.65 -8.40 -5.20
CA ASP A 10 1.38 -8.83 -4.63
C ASP A 10 0.25 -8.76 -5.67
N GLY A 11 -0.97 -9.02 -5.22
CA GLY A 11 -2.21 -8.89 -6.00
C GLY A 11 -3.36 -9.51 -5.20
N PHE A 12 -4.38 -8.72 -4.93
CA PHE A 12 -5.52 -9.13 -4.13
C PHE A 12 -6.83 -8.87 -4.86
N VAL A 13 -7.78 -9.76 -4.62
CA VAL A 13 -9.20 -9.49 -4.88
C VAL A 13 -9.86 -9.21 -3.54
N ASP A 14 -10.32 -7.98 -3.37
CA ASP A 14 -11.11 -7.57 -2.21
C ASP A 14 -12.58 -7.91 -2.47
N GLU A 15 -13.12 -8.85 -1.74
CA GLU A 15 -14.54 -9.18 -1.72
C GLU A 15 -15.19 -8.49 -0.53
N VAL A 16 -16.02 -7.48 -0.81
CA VAL A 16 -16.68 -6.70 0.23
C VAL A 16 -18.03 -7.31 0.56
N TRP A 17 -18.25 -7.55 1.86
CA TRP A 17 -19.38 -8.25 2.41
C TRP A 17 -20.08 -7.45 3.50
N GLU A 18 -21.40 -7.61 3.58
CA GLU A 18 -22.25 -7.23 4.73
C GLU A 18 -22.67 -8.49 5.46
N ILE A 19 -22.79 -8.42 6.79
CA ILE A 19 -23.23 -9.56 7.62
C ILE A 19 -24.67 -9.33 8.05
N ILE A 20 -25.53 -10.29 7.73
CA ILE A 20 -26.96 -10.24 8.10
C ILE A 20 -27.09 -10.63 9.57
N SER A 21 -27.73 -9.75 10.34
CA SER A 21 -28.03 -9.99 11.76
C SER A 21 -29.33 -10.75 11.97
N THR A 22 -30.37 -10.37 11.21
CA THR A 22 -31.69 -11.05 11.23
C THR A 22 -32.30 -11.04 9.85
N ARG A 23 -33.07 -12.07 9.51
CA ARG A 23 -33.79 -12.16 8.24
C ARG A 23 -35.21 -12.65 8.48
N SER A 24 -36.20 -11.92 7.95
CA SER A 24 -37.62 -12.32 7.97
C SER A 24 -38.14 -12.78 6.60
N SER A 25 -37.49 -12.33 5.50
CA SER A 25 -37.79 -12.80 4.14
C SER A 25 -36.56 -12.62 3.23
N ARG A 26 -36.69 -13.02 1.95
CA ARG A 26 -35.60 -12.86 0.98
C ARG A 26 -35.09 -11.41 0.93
N ASP A 27 -36.00 -10.46 0.91
CA ASP A 27 -35.71 -9.05 0.68
C ASP A 27 -35.87 -8.17 1.96
N ASN A 28 -36.23 -8.80 3.10
CA ASN A 28 -36.37 -8.11 4.38
C ASN A 28 -35.42 -8.70 5.42
N PHE A 29 -34.32 -7.99 5.67
CA PHE A 29 -33.25 -8.36 6.60
C PHE A 29 -32.64 -7.11 7.24
N ALA A 30 -32.04 -7.30 8.39
CA ALA A 30 -31.19 -6.30 9.04
C ALA A 30 -29.72 -6.74 9.00
N LEU A 31 -28.81 -5.76 9.08
CA LEU A 31 -27.36 -5.97 9.06
C LEU A 31 -26.77 -5.73 10.44
N TYR A 32 -25.60 -6.30 10.69
CA TYR A 32 -24.72 -5.80 11.74
C TYR A 32 -24.05 -4.52 11.22
N THR A 33 -24.35 -3.39 11.84
CA THR A 33 -23.81 -2.09 11.45
C THR A 33 -22.62 -1.65 12.31
N GLN A 34 -22.38 -2.33 13.43
CA GLN A 34 -21.29 -2.03 14.35
C GLN A 34 -20.46 -3.29 14.63
N MET A 35 -19.11 -3.17 14.62
CA MET A 35 -18.21 -4.27 14.96
C MET A 35 -18.47 -4.85 16.35
N SER A 36 -18.83 -3.99 17.31
CA SER A 36 -19.16 -4.41 18.69
C SER A 36 -20.39 -5.30 18.77
N GLN A 37 -21.43 -5.04 17.96
CA GLN A 37 -22.63 -5.88 17.86
C GLN A 37 -22.27 -7.26 17.31
N PHE A 38 -21.44 -7.29 16.24
CA PHE A 38 -20.96 -8.52 15.63
C PHE A 38 -20.08 -9.33 16.59
N ALA A 39 -19.13 -8.66 17.27
CA ALA A 39 -18.31 -9.28 18.32
C ALA A 39 -19.16 -9.88 19.44
N GLY A 40 -20.18 -9.17 19.88
CA GLY A 40 -21.14 -9.65 20.90
C GLY A 40 -21.86 -10.91 20.43
N ARG A 41 -22.28 -11.00 19.16
CA ARG A 41 -22.90 -12.21 18.59
C ARG A 41 -21.94 -13.40 18.62
N ILE A 42 -20.67 -13.20 18.26
CA ILE A 42 -19.65 -14.25 18.31
C ILE A 42 -19.43 -14.68 19.78
N ALA A 43 -19.22 -13.73 20.68
CA ALA A 43 -18.97 -14.01 22.10
C ALA A 43 -20.12 -14.75 22.78
N SER A 44 -21.36 -14.46 22.42
CA SER A 44 -22.55 -15.10 22.99
C SER A 44 -22.75 -16.55 22.53
N SER A 45 -22.04 -17.04 21.52
CA SER A 45 -22.16 -18.41 21.04
C SER A 45 -21.50 -19.47 21.96
N GLY A 46 -20.68 -19.04 22.91
CA GLY A 46 -20.04 -19.91 23.89
C GLY A 46 -19.23 -21.05 23.24
N THR A 47 -19.47 -22.28 23.68
CA THR A 47 -18.83 -23.48 23.10
C THR A 47 -19.55 -23.99 21.83
N GLY A 48 -20.66 -23.39 21.43
CA GLY A 48 -21.39 -23.70 20.22
C GLY A 48 -20.82 -22.97 19.01
N GLY A 49 -21.07 -23.46 17.80
CA GLY A 49 -20.76 -22.75 16.57
C GLY A 49 -21.68 -21.55 16.36
N VAL A 50 -21.23 -20.55 15.59
CA VAL A 50 -22.06 -19.47 15.08
C VAL A 50 -22.16 -19.57 13.57
N GLY A 51 -23.38 -19.74 13.06
CA GLY A 51 -23.69 -19.61 11.62
C GLY A 51 -24.05 -18.16 11.33
N LEU A 52 -23.46 -17.61 10.28
CA LEU A 52 -23.68 -16.24 9.81
C LEU A 52 -24.02 -16.26 8.33
N GLU A 53 -24.93 -15.40 7.93
CA GLU A 53 -25.25 -15.17 6.54
C GLU A 53 -24.56 -13.89 6.07
N ILE A 54 -23.90 -13.93 4.91
CA ILE A 54 -23.18 -12.81 4.33
C ILE A 54 -23.76 -12.45 2.95
N LEU A 55 -23.76 -11.17 2.63
CA LEU A 55 -24.18 -10.64 1.35
C LEU A 55 -23.00 -9.93 0.69
N ARG A 56 -22.60 -10.40 -0.51
CA ARG A 56 -21.52 -9.74 -1.25
C ARG A 56 -21.99 -8.44 -1.90
N LYS A 57 -21.37 -7.35 -1.54
CA LYS A 57 -21.64 -6.02 -2.12
C LYS A 57 -20.89 -5.79 -3.41
N ARG A 58 -19.60 -6.09 -3.41
CA ARG A 58 -18.73 -5.83 -4.57
C ARG A 58 -17.48 -6.70 -4.53
N ARG A 59 -16.83 -6.78 -5.68
CA ARG A 59 -15.43 -7.21 -5.84
C ARG A 59 -14.62 -6.04 -6.40
N ALA A 60 -13.38 -5.92 -5.97
CA ALA A 60 -12.46 -4.91 -6.46
C ALA A 60 -11.03 -5.45 -6.41
N PHE A 61 -10.15 -4.89 -7.21
CA PHE A 61 -8.73 -5.17 -7.03
C PHE A 61 -8.21 -4.47 -5.78
N GLY A 62 -7.17 -5.06 -5.20
CA GLY A 62 -6.47 -4.61 -3.99
C GLY A 62 -5.00 -4.96 -4.06
N GLY A 63 -4.28 -4.60 -3.00
CA GLY A 63 -2.84 -4.81 -2.87
C GLY A 63 -2.03 -3.59 -3.30
N PHE A 64 -0.80 -3.57 -2.83
CA PHE A 64 0.17 -2.50 -3.08
C PHE A 64 0.40 -2.27 -4.57
N THR A 65 0.72 -3.35 -5.31
CA THR A 65 1.09 -3.23 -6.73
C THR A 65 -0.06 -2.69 -7.57
N ALA A 66 -1.26 -3.26 -7.43
CA ALA A 66 -2.41 -2.87 -8.23
C ALA A 66 -2.90 -1.47 -7.87
N ASN A 67 -3.10 -1.19 -6.58
CA ASN A 67 -3.65 0.10 -6.15
C ASN A 67 -2.70 1.26 -6.41
N ILE A 68 -1.43 1.17 -5.97
CA ILE A 68 -0.44 2.25 -6.15
C ILE A 68 -0.10 2.41 -7.62
N GLY A 69 0.14 1.28 -8.32
CA GLY A 69 0.50 1.33 -9.73
C GLY A 69 -0.61 1.89 -10.60
N TYR A 70 -1.86 1.46 -10.37
CA TYR A 70 -3.01 2.01 -11.10
C TYR A 70 -3.25 3.49 -10.78
N ALA A 71 -3.13 3.90 -9.51
CA ALA A 71 -3.23 5.30 -9.13
C ALA A 71 -2.16 6.17 -9.84
N ALA A 72 -0.92 5.71 -9.88
CA ALA A 72 0.17 6.41 -10.59
C ALA A 72 -0.08 6.44 -12.11
N ALA A 73 -0.52 5.33 -12.70
CA ALA A 73 -0.83 5.24 -14.13
C ALA A 73 -1.98 6.17 -14.54
N ARG A 74 -3.03 6.29 -13.71
CA ARG A 74 -4.13 7.25 -13.89
C ARG A 74 -3.64 8.72 -13.90
N LEU A 75 -2.51 8.98 -13.26
CA LEU A 75 -1.84 10.28 -13.23
C LEU A 75 -0.74 10.42 -14.31
N GLY A 76 -0.71 9.50 -15.30
CA GLY A 76 0.16 9.60 -16.46
C GLY A 76 1.55 8.97 -16.32
N VAL A 77 1.78 8.15 -15.29
CA VAL A 77 3.06 7.44 -15.11
C VAL A 77 3.06 6.14 -15.91
N ASP A 78 4.12 5.87 -16.66
CA ASP A 78 4.33 4.58 -17.36
C ASP A 78 4.61 3.48 -16.33
N THR A 79 3.66 2.56 -16.16
CA THR A 79 3.61 1.65 -15.03
C THR A 79 3.64 0.19 -15.46
N THR A 80 4.60 -0.55 -14.90
CA THR A 80 4.66 -2.02 -15.00
C THR A 80 4.33 -2.64 -13.64
N LEU A 81 3.47 -3.65 -13.65
CA LEU A 81 3.06 -4.42 -12.46
C LEU A 81 3.50 -5.88 -12.62
N ILE A 82 4.13 -6.41 -11.58
CA ILE A 82 4.54 -7.82 -11.51
C ILE A 82 3.96 -8.37 -10.22
N GLY A 83 2.99 -9.29 -10.32
CA GLY A 83 2.29 -9.80 -9.13
C GLY A 83 1.34 -10.95 -9.49
N VAL A 84 0.36 -11.20 -8.66
CA VAL A 84 -0.62 -12.29 -8.84
C VAL A 84 -1.97 -11.71 -9.24
N TYR A 85 -2.33 -11.84 -10.52
CA TYR A 85 -3.52 -11.20 -11.12
C TYR A 85 -4.43 -12.17 -11.86
N GLY A 86 -4.03 -13.46 -11.95
CA GLY A 86 -4.71 -14.56 -12.64
C GLY A 86 -3.72 -15.42 -13.44
N LYS A 87 -3.81 -16.73 -13.32
CA LYS A 87 -2.83 -17.68 -13.88
C LYS A 87 -2.82 -17.74 -15.40
N ASN A 88 -3.97 -17.80 -16.04
CA ASN A 88 -4.10 -17.94 -17.50
C ASN A 88 -4.58 -16.65 -18.17
N LYS A 89 -5.34 -15.88 -17.46
CA LYS A 89 -5.84 -14.54 -17.81
C LYS A 89 -6.04 -13.75 -16.53
N PRO A 90 -5.95 -12.41 -16.56
CA PRO A 90 -6.29 -11.59 -15.40
C PRO A 90 -7.70 -11.91 -14.88
N ASP A 91 -7.88 -11.93 -13.55
CA ASP A 91 -9.21 -11.92 -12.96
C ASP A 91 -9.95 -10.66 -13.44
N PRO A 92 -11.25 -10.72 -13.72
CA PRO A 92 -12.00 -9.57 -14.25
C PRO A 92 -11.86 -8.27 -13.45
N VAL A 93 -11.55 -8.32 -12.17
CA VAL A 93 -11.33 -7.11 -11.36
C VAL A 93 -10.08 -6.33 -11.78
N PHE A 94 -9.13 -6.95 -12.49
CA PHE A 94 -7.90 -6.31 -12.97
C PHE A 94 -7.98 -5.88 -14.45
N GLU A 95 -9.14 -6.00 -15.11
CA GLU A 95 -9.26 -5.62 -16.54
C GLU A 95 -8.87 -4.16 -16.73
N GLU A 96 -9.44 -3.21 -15.97
CA GLU A 96 -9.12 -1.79 -16.07
C GLU A 96 -7.64 -1.48 -15.75
N VAL A 97 -7.02 -2.26 -14.84
CA VAL A 97 -5.59 -2.15 -14.52
C VAL A 97 -4.74 -2.57 -15.72
N SER A 98 -5.11 -3.69 -16.36
CA SER A 98 -4.41 -4.24 -17.53
C SER A 98 -4.53 -3.39 -18.79
N GLU A 99 -5.59 -2.58 -18.91
CA GLU A 99 -5.76 -1.61 -20.00
C GLU A 99 -4.79 -0.43 -19.91
N LEU A 100 -4.36 -0.08 -18.69
CA LEU A 100 -3.56 1.12 -18.46
C LEU A 100 -2.10 0.80 -18.06
N CYS A 101 -1.86 -0.36 -17.46
CA CYS A 101 -0.55 -0.79 -16.98
C CYS A 101 -0.07 -2.01 -17.78
N ARG A 102 1.26 -2.13 -17.91
CA ARG A 102 1.85 -3.39 -18.37
C ARG A 102 1.86 -4.39 -17.21
N VAL A 103 1.21 -5.54 -17.39
CA VAL A 103 1.00 -6.52 -16.31
C VAL A 103 1.71 -7.84 -16.61
N PHE A 104 2.46 -8.35 -15.63
CA PHE A 104 2.99 -9.72 -15.60
C PHE A 104 2.36 -10.46 -14.42
N SER A 105 1.68 -11.56 -14.69
CA SER A 105 0.99 -12.32 -13.66
C SER A 105 1.72 -13.60 -13.31
N LEU A 106 2.09 -13.75 -12.03
CA LEU A 106 2.77 -14.91 -11.46
C LEU A 106 1.80 -16.06 -11.13
N GLY A 107 0.51 -15.75 -10.98
CA GLY A 107 -0.51 -16.72 -10.55
C GLY A 107 -1.85 -16.09 -10.25
N ASP A 108 -2.73 -16.89 -9.62
CA ASP A 108 -4.03 -16.40 -9.19
C ASP A 108 -3.90 -15.45 -7.98
N PRO A 109 -4.76 -14.42 -7.88
CA PRO A 109 -4.65 -13.41 -6.82
C PRO A 109 -4.99 -14.00 -5.44
N ALA A 110 -4.42 -13.40 -4.41
CA ALA A 110 -4.89 -13.59 -3.05
C ALA A 110 -6.30 -13.00 -2.89
N THR A 111 -7.05 -13.45 -1.89
CA THR A 111 -8.40 -12.96 -1.65
C THR A 111 -8.50 -12.35 -0.26
N THR A 112 -9.04 -11.15 -0.16
CA THR A 112 -9.39 -10.53 1.12
C THR A 112 -10.90 -10.42 1.24
N HIS A 113 -11.48 -11.07 2.27
CA HIS A 113 -12.86 -10.83 2.67
C HIS A 113 -12.91 -9.61 3.56
N VAL A 114 -13.55 -8.56 3.08
CA VAL A 114 -13.68 -7.27 3.77
C VAL A 114 -15.12 -7.17 4.30
N PHE A 115 -15.30 -7.21 5.60
CA PHE A 115 -16.58 -6.98 6.24
C PHE A 115 -16.65 -5.51 6.67
N GLU A 116 -17.57 -4.75 6.07
CA GLU A 116 -17.75 -3.32 6.34
C GLU A 116 -18.82 -3.08 7.40
N PHE A 117 -18.53 -2.15 8.33
CA PHE A 117 -19.42 -1.68 9.38
C PHE A 117 -19.36 -0.15 9.42
N ASP A 118 -20.31 0.50 10.08
CA ASP A 118 -20.34 1.97 10.20
C ASP A 118 -19.16 2.50 11.04
N ASP A 119 -18.64 1.69 11.97
CA ASP A 119 -17.53 2.01 12.88
C ASP A 119 -16.18 1.41 12.46
N GLY A 120 -16.09 0.75 11.30
CA GLY A 120 -14.84 0.20 10.79
C GLY A 120 -14.99 -0.99 9.86
N LYS A 121 -13.94 -1.80 9.77
CA LYS A 121 -13.92 -2.98 8.90
C LYS A 121 -13.07 -4.09 9.47
N ILE A 122 -13.43 -5.34 9.13
CA ILE A 122 -12.62 -6.54 9.40
C ILE A 122 -12.10 -7.05 8.06
N LEU A 123 -10.79 -7.31 7.98
CA LEU A 123 -10.14 -7.90 6.81
C LEU A 123 -9.65 -9.29 7.16
N MET A 124 -10.13 -10.28 6.41
CA MET A 124 -9.70 -11.67 6.51
C MET A 124 -9.10 -12.09 5.17
N SER A 125 -7.77 -12.21 5.12
CA SER A 125 -7.04 -12.46 3.88
C SER A 125 -6.53 -13.89 3.79
N HIS A 126 -6.80 -14.53 2.66
CA HIS A 126 -6.16 -15.78 2.25
C HIS A 126 -4.89 -15.45 1.48
N MET A 127 -3.73 -15.74 2.08
CA MET A 127 -2.46 -15.13 1.71
C MET A 127 -1.52 -16.02 0.90
N GLU A 128 -1.81 -17.32 0.72
CA GLU A 128 -0.88 -18.30 0.14
C GLU A 128 -0.26 -17.82 -1.18
N ALA A 129 -1.09 -17.27 -2.09
CA ALA A 129 -0.63 -16.81 -3.39
C ALA A 129 0.46 -15.72 -3.34
N VAL A 130 0.42 -14.87 -2.29
CA VAL A 130 1.43 -13.82 -2.07
C VAL A 130 2.63 -14.35 -1.29
N GLN A 131 2.39 -15.26 -0.34
CA GLN A 131 3.44 -15.84 0.49
C GLN A 131 4.43 -16.73 -0.28
N ASP A 132 3.97 -17.33 -1.38
CA ASP A 132 4.78 -18.20 -2.23
C ASP A 132 5.65 -17.42 -3.24
N ILE A 133 5.43 -16.11 -3.43
CA ILE A 133 6.19 -15.29 -4.38
C ILE A 133 7.65 -15.21 -3.94
N ASN A 134 8.56 -15.48 -4.87
CA ASN A 134 10.00 -15.39 -4.70
C ASN A 134 10.68 -14.84 -5.97
N TRP A 135 11.95 -14.46 -5.87
CA TRP A 135 12.70 -13.88 -6.97
C TRP A 135 12.75 -14.77 -8.22
N LYS A 136 12.93 -16.07 -8.02
CA LYS A 136 13.00 -17.02 -9.14
C LYS A 136 11.70 -17.04 -9.94
N GLN A 137 10.54 -17.08 -9.28
CA GLN A 137 9.24 -17.06 -9.97
C GLN A 137 9.03 -15.75 -10.74
N ILE A 138 9.45 -14.61 -10.18
CA ILE A 138 9.40 -13.32 -10.86
C ILE A 138 10.21 -13.36 -12.17
N VAL A 139 11.47 -13.80 -12.09
CA VAL A 139 12.37 -13.86 -13.26
C VAL A 139 11.88 -14.88 -14.29
N ASP A 140 11.37 -16.04 -13.86
CA ASP A 140 10.84 -17.06 -14.77
C ASP A 140 9.60 -16.55 -15.52
N CYS A 141 8.73 -15.79 -14.87
CA CYS A 141 7.52 -15.23 -15.47
C CYS A 141 7.82 -14.10 -16.46
N VAL A 142 8.65 -13.15 -16.06
CA VAL A 142 8.97 -11.96 -16.86
C VAL A 142 10.00 -12.29 -17.98
N GLY A 143 10.87 -13.25 -17.71
CA GLY A 143 12.06 -13.55 -18.51
C GLY A 143 13.26 -12.71 -18.05
N HIS A 144 14.43 -13.35 -17.91
CA HIS A 144 15.63 -12.70 -17.32
C HIS A 144 15.97 -11.37 -18.00
N SER A 145 16.13 -11.37 -19.33
CA SER A 145 16.50 -10.15 -20.07
C SER A 145 15.46 -9.04 -19.95
N ALA A 146 14.18 -9.40 -19.96
CA ALA A 146 13.09 -8.42 -19.83
C ALA A 146 13.04 -7.85 -18.40
N MET A 147 13.29 -8.69 -17.37
CA MET A 147 13.34 -8.23 -15.98
C MET A 147 14.50 -7.25 -15.77
N MET A 148 15.69 -7.57 -16.29
CA MET A 148 16.83 -6.65 -16.21
C MET A 148 16.53 -5.32 -16.89
N ALA A 149 15.94 -5.33 -18.09
CA ALA A 149 15.57 -4.12 -18.80
C ALA A 149 14.51 -3.28 -18.03
N LEU A 150 13.51 -3.91 -17.40
CA LEU A 150 12.53 -3.22 -16.57
C LEU A 150 13.19 -2.53 -15.37
N LEU A 151 14.09 -3.21 -14.66
CA LEU A 151 14.81 -2.64 -13.54
C LEU A 151 15.71 -1.47 -13.97
N GLU A 152 16.43 -1.64 -15.08
CA GLU A 152 17.31 -0.61 -15.65
C GLU A 152 16.54 0.64 -16.08
N GLU A 153 15.39 0.47 -16.72
CA GLU A 153 14.55 1.56 -17.22
C GLU A 153 13.78 2.29 -16.10
N SER A 154 13.46 1.62 -15.01
CA SER A 154 12.64 2.18 -13.92
C SER A 154 13.31 3.37 -13.24
N ASP A 155 12.54 4.41 -12.95
CA ASP A 155 12.93 5.53 -12.10
C ASP A 155 12.55 5.25 -10.63
N ILE A 156 11.42 4.53 -10.42
CA ILE A 156 11.01 4.04 -9.10
C ILE A 156 10.68 2.55 -9.20
N ILE A 157 11.17 1.79 -8.22
CA ILE A 157 10.86 0.38 -8.03
C ILE A 157 10.13 0.25 -6.71
N GLY A 158 8.87 -0.19 -6.74
CA GLY A 158 8.07 -0.42 -5.55
C GLY A 158 8.03 -1.89 -5.19
N ILE A 159 8.18 -2.21 -3.91
CA ILE A 159 8.02 -3.57 -3.38
C ILE A 159 7.12 -3.47 -2.14
N GLY A 160 6.03 -4.16 -2.14
CA GLY A 160 5.09 -4.20 -1.03
C GLY A 160 4.35 -5.52 -0.99
N TYR A 161 3.72 -5.87 0.07
CA TYR A 161 3.82 -5.32 1.43
C TYR A 161 4.82 -6.16 2.25
N TRP A 162 5.79 -5.55 2.89
CA TRP A 162 6.80 -6.27 3.67
C TRP A 162 6.19 -7.24 4.69
N SER A 163 5.17 -6.79 5.43
CA SER A 163 4.54 -7.60 6.49
C SER A 163 3.78 -8.82 5.97
N LEU A 164 3.44 -8.87 4.69
CA LEU A 164 2.65 -9.93 4.08
C LEU A 164 3.48 -10.90 3.22
N MET A 165 4.73 -10.53 2.92
CA MET A 165 5.59 -11.25 1.99
C MET A 165 6.83 -11.82 2.69
N PRO A 166 6.91 -13.14 2.91
CA PRO A 166 8.08 -13.77 3.54
C PRO A 166 9.38 -13.54 2.76
N SER A 167 9.32 -13.53 1.45
CA SER A 167 10.47 -13.39 0.55
C SER A 167 10.85 -11.94 0.23
N PHE A 168 10.31 -10.94 0.95
CA PHE A 168 10.57 -9.53 0.69
C PHE A 168 12.07 -9.23 0.65
N ASP A 169 12.81 -9.64 1.67
CA ASP A 169 14.25 -9.36 1.78
C ASP A 169 15.03 -10.02 0.64
N GLU A 170 14.69 -11.27 0.28
CA GLU A 170 15.29 -11.98 -0.86
C GLU A 170 15.08 -11.24 -2.17
N ILE A 171 13.83 -10.84 -2.44
CA ILE A 171 13.46 -10.10 -3.66
C ILE A 171 14.20 -8.75 -3.70
N PHE A 172 14.21 -8.01 -2.60
CA PHE A 172 14.91 -6.74 -2.51
C PHE A 172 16.42 -6.86 -2.77
N GLU A 173 17.09 -7.81 -2.11
CA GLU A 173 18.53 -8.05 -2.27
C GLU A 173 18.88 -8.45 -3.71
N ASN A 174 18.09 -9.31 -4.35
CA ASN A 174 18.29 -9.71 -5.74
C ASN A 174 18.08 -8.55 -6.71
N ILE A 175 17.10 -7.68 -6.48
CA ILE A 175 16.91 -6.46 -7.29
C ILE A 175 18.13 -5.55 -7.13
N CYS A 176 18.58 -5.27 -5.90
CA CYS A 176 19.75 -4.44 -5.66
C CYS A 176 21.00 -5.00 -6.35
N ALA A 177 21.20 -6.32 -6.31
CA ALA A 177 22.33 -6.99 -6.98
C ALA A 177 22.23 -6.95 -8.51
N SER A 178 21.03 -6.81 -9.06
CA SER A 178 20.77 -6.79 -10.51
C SER A 178 20.82 -5.38 -11.12
N LEU A 179 20.73 -4.33 -10.29
CA LEU A 179 20.72 -2.95 -10.77
C LEU A 179 22.11 -2.50 -11.22
N PRO A 180 22.23 -1.86 -12.41
CA PRO A 180 23.50 -1.38 -12.90
C PRO A 180 24.00 -0.16 -12.10
N GLN A 181 25.32 -0.04 -11.97
CA GLN A 181 26.00 1.12 -11.39
C GLN A 181 26.32 2.15 -12.50
N ASP A 182 25.30 2.63 -13.19
CA ASP A 182 25.41 3.49 -14.38
C ASP A 182 25.23 4.99 -14.08
N GLY A 183 25.11 5.35 -12.80
CA GLY A 183 24.91 6.73 -12.35
C GLY A 183 23.47 7.24 -12.49
N LYS A 184 22.52 6.45 -13.03
CA LYS A 184 21.11 6.79 -13.02
C LYS A 184 20.58 6.64 -11.58
N GLU A 185 19.97 7.69 -11.04
CA GLU A 185 19.27 7.60 -9.76
C GLU A 185 18.00 6.75 -9.94
N ARG A 186 17.96 5.60 -9.28
CA ARG A 186 16.80 4.74 -9.14
C ARG A 186 16.38 4.73 -7.69
N ARG A 187 15.10 4.91 -7.44
CA ARG A 187 14.57 4.97 -6.08
C ARG A 187 13.74 3.75 -5.78
N PHE A 188 13.82 3.26 -4.55
CA PHE A 188 12.83 2.34 -4.05
C PHE A 188 11.69 3.07 -3.32
N PHE A 189 10.50 2.49 -3.42
CA PHE A 189 9.32 2.92 -2.69
C PHE A 189 8.72 1.73 -1.95
N PHE A 190 8.50 1.89 -0.66
CA PHE A 190 7.97 0.85 0.21
C PHE A 190 6.74 1.35 0.97
N ASP A 191 5.79 0.44 1.14
CA ASP A 191 4.75 0.47 2.15
C ASP A 191 4.81 -0.89 2.87
N PHE A 192 5.00 -0.87 4.18
CA PHE A 192 5.19 -2.10 4.93
C PHE A 192 3.89 -2.76 5.34
N ALA A 193 2.75 -2.06 5.16
CA ALA A 193 1.46 -2.38 5.76
C ALA A 193 1.60 -2.55 7.29
N ASP A 194 0.66 -3.21 7.94
CA ASP A 194 0.73 -3.42 9.40
C ASP A 194 1.90 -4.33 9.78
N PHE A 195 3.07 -3.75 10.05
CA PHE A 195 4.29 -4.49 10.39
C PHE A 195 4.24 -5.18 11.76
N ARG A 196 3.23 -4.91 12.60
CA ARG A 196 2.96 -5.68 13.83
C ARG A 196 2.57 -7.15 13.55
N LYS A 197 2.32 -7.50 12.30
CA LYS A 197 2.09 -8.89 11.84
C LYS A 197 3.37 -9.73 11.83
N LYS A 198 4.55 -9.12 11.86
CA LYS A 198 5.85 -9.80 12.00
C LYS A 198 6.48 -9.44 13.35
N ASP A 199 7.46 -10.22 13.77
CA ASP A 199 8.21 -9.95 14.99
C ASP A 199 9.18 -8.78 14.83
N GLU A 200 9.54 -8.14 15.95
CA GLU A 200 10.41 -6.96 15.98
C GLU A 200 11.82 -7.24 15.44
N ALA A 201 12.33 -8.47 15.63
CA ALA A 201 13.65 -8.84 15.13
C ALA A 201 13.66 -8.85 13.57
N SER A 202 12.61 -9.39 12.96
CA SER A 202 12.44 -9.37 11.49
C SER A 202 12.35 -7.93 10.95
N LEU A 203 11.63 -7.04 11.65
CA LEU A 203 11.57 -5.63 11.28
C LEU A 203 12.95 -4.96 11.34
N ALA A 204 13.67 -5.15 12.44
CA ALA A 204 15.01 -4.58 12.62
C ALA A 204 15.99 -5.06 11.54
N ILE A 205 15.97 -6.35 11.20
CA ILE A 205 16.82 -6.93 10.15
C ILE A 205 16.50 -6.28 8.80
N SER A 206 15.24 -6.19 8.43
CA SER A 206 14.86 -5.59 7.14
C SER A 206 15.20 -4.10 7.08
N LEU A 207 14.98 -3.33 8.14
CA LEU A 207 15.37 -1.92 8.21
C LEU A 207 16.89 -1.72 8.06
N GLU A 208 17.72 -2.56 8.67
CA GLU A 208 19.17 -2.50 8.50
C GLU A 208 19.61 -2.85 7.07
N LYS A 209 18.96 -3.80 6.40
CA LYS A 209 19.22 -4.09 4.98
C LYS A 209 18.87 -2.90 4.08
N LEU A 210 17.70 -2.28 4.30
CA LEU A 210 17.31 -1.09 3.55
C LEU A 210 18.32 0.05 3.78
N LYS A 211 18.69 0.30 5.04
CA LYS A 211 19.66 1.33 5.41
C LYS A 211 21.02 1.10 4.75
N ALA A 212 21.51 -0.14 4.72
CA ALA A 212 22.77 -0.48 4.07
C ALA A 212 22.76 -0.18 2.56
N ALA A 213 21.63 -0.42 1.89
CA ALA A 213 21.48 -0.19 0.44
C ALA A 213 21.11 1.28 0.10
N ASN A 214 20.64 2.08 1.06
CA ASN A 214 20.11 3.43 0.82
C ASN A 214 21.11 4.41 0.22
N SER A 215 22.42 4.21 0.45
CA SER A 215 23.48 5.05 -0.14
C SER A 215 23.60 4.89 -1.66
N ALA A 216 23.37 3.66 -2.16
CA ALA A 216 23.39 3.34 -3.58
C ALA A 216 22.02 3.60 -4.25
N PHE A 217 20.94 3.30 -3.54
CA PHE A 217 19.57 3.41 -4.02
C PHE A 217 18.72 4.17 -3.00
N PRO A 218 18.45 5.47 -3.23
CA PRO A 218 17.62 6.25 -2.33
C PRO A 218 16.25 5.61 -2.12
N MET A 219 15.76 5.62 -0.88
CA MET A 219 14.54 4.89 -0.50
C MET A 219 13.52 5.81 0.15
N THR A 220 12.26 5.58 -0.20
CA THR A 220 11.09 6.18 0.43
C THR A 220 10.33 5.09 1.16
N LEU A 221 10.10 5.26 2.46
CA LEU A 221 9.16 4.47 3.25
C LEU A 221 7.93 5.33 3.56
N SER A 222 6.77 4.87 3.12
CA SER A 222 5.47 5.49 3.43
C SER A 222 4.72 4.63 4.43
N VAL A 223 4.15 5.26 5.45
CA VAL A 223 3.40 4.60 6.52
C VAL A 223 2.15 5.41 6.86
N ASN A 224 1.11 4.74 7.36
CA ASN A 224 0.00 5.44 7.97
C ASN A 224 0.32 5.86 9.42
N GLU A 225 -0.53 6.67 10.03
CA GLU A 225 -0.32 7.19 11.39
C GLU A 225 -0.19 6.09 12.45
N HIS A 226 -0.95 5.00 12.34
CA HIS A 226 -0.88 3.87 13.28
C HIS A 226 0.44 3.10 13.15
N GLU A 227 0.90 2.92 11.93
CA GLU A 227 2.19 2.30 11.63
C GLU A 227 3.33 3.22 12.08
N ALA A 228 3.22 4.53 11.86
CA ALA A 228 4.18 5.49 12.39
C ALA A 228 4.27 5.40 13.91
N ALA A 229 3.14 5.39 14.63
CA ALA A 229 3.11 5.26 16.07
C ALA A 229 3.78 3.98 16.57
N ALA A 230 3.54 2.85 15.91
CA ALA A 230 4.19 1.59 16.24
C ALA A 230 5.71 1.62 15.95
N LEU A 231 6.13 2.26 14.85
CA LEU A 231 7.55 2.42 14.54
C LEU A 231 8.25 3.33 15.55
N PHE A 232 7.62 4.42 16.02
CA PHE A 232 8.14 5.24 17.10
C PHE A 232 8.31 4.45 18.39
N ALA A 233 7.30 3.63 18.75
CA ALA A 233 7.36 2.78 19.94
C ALA A 233 8.52 1.77 19.89
N SER A 234 8.85 1.22 18.73
CA SER A 234 10.00 0.30 18.58
C SER A 234 11.37 0.96 18.85
N TYR A 235 11.43 2.30 18.76
CA TYR A 235 12.61 3.09 19.15
C TYR A 235 12.51 3.68 20.56
N GLY A 236 11.51 3.26 21.38
CA GLY A 236 11.30 3.77 22.73
C GLY A 236 10.71 5.18 22.80
N GLU A 237 10.11 5.66 21.71
CA GLU A 237 9.53 6.99 21.60
C GLU A 237 7.99 6.93 21.54
N ALA A 238 7.32 7.97 22.04
CA ALA A 238 5.88 8.11 21.93
C ALA A 238 5.52 9.04 20.73
N PHE A 239 4.64 8.57 19.86
CA PHE A 239 4.20 9.36 18.71
C PHE A 239 3.28 10.53 19.13
N SER A 240 2.36 10.28 20.06
CA SER A 240 1.33 11.24 20.51
C SER A 240 1.80 12.19 21.62
N ASP A 241 2.65 11.72 22.54
CA ASP A 241 2.80 12.29 23.88
C ASP A 241 4.00 13.23 24.07
N ASP A 242 4.68 13.61 22.99
CA ASP A 242 5.74 14.64 23.08
C ASP A 242 5.23 16.02 22.58
N PRO A 243 4.69 16.86 23.48
CA PRO A 243 4.22 18.20 23.11
C PRO A 243 5.35 19.16 22.69
N GLY A 244 6.61 18.75 22.92
CA GLY A 244 7.78 19.54 22.56
C GLY A 244 8.25 19.41 21.14
N ARG A 245 7.83 18.34 20.43
CA ARG A 245 8.19 18.11 19.01
C ARG A 245 7.00 18.27 18.09
N SER A 246 7.17 19.05 17.03
CA SER A 246 6.22 19.11 15.93
C SER A 246 6.21 17.78 15.16
N ILE A 247 5.12 17.50 14.44
CA ILE A 247 5.02 16.28 13.60
C ILE A 247 6.14 16.21 12.53
N LYS A 248 6.63 17.35 12.03
CA LYS A 248 7.78 17.43 11.11
C LYS A 248 9.07 16.99 11.76
N GLU A 249 9.32 17.41 13.00
CA GLU A 249 10.50 16.98 13.77
C GLU A 249 10.45 15.51 14.12
N LYS A 250 9.26 15.00 14.41
CA LYS A 250 9.05 13.57 14.63
C LYS A 250 9.37 12.75 13.37
N ALA A 251 8.82 13.15 12.22
CA ALA A 251 9.09 12.47 10.94
C ALA A 251 10.60 12.49 10.60
N GLU A 252 11.28 13.62 10.80
CA GLU A 252 12.73 13.71 10.56
C GLU A 252 13.54 12.85 11.55
N TYR A 253 13.15 12.82 12.82
CA TYR A 253 13.78 11.97 13.82
C TYR A 253 13.73 10.49 13.42
N ILE A 254 12.55 9.96 13.06
CA ILE A 254 12.41 8.57 12.63
C ILE A 254 13.16 8.32 11.33
N ARG A 255 13.07 9.21 10.34
CA ARG A 255 13.84 9.10 9.11
C ARG A 255 15.33 8.88 9.38
N GLN A 256 15.90 9.68 10.30
CA GLN A 256 17.31 9.56 10.70
C GLN A 256 17.60 8.24 11.42
N LYS A 257 16.70 7.78 12.30
CA LYS A 257 16.84 6.50 13.03
C LYS A 257 16.86 5.31 12.07
N ILE A 258 15.90 5.24 11.14
CA ILE A 258 15.86 4.17 10.14
C ILE A 258 16.91 4.32 9.05
N GLY A 259 17.52 5.52 8.90
CA GLY A 259 18.62 5.78 7.97
C GLY A 259 18.22 5.80 6.50
N LEU A 260 16.97 6.11 6.17
CA LEU A 260 16.47 6.19 4.80
C LEU A 260 16.52 7.63 4.24
N ASP A 261 16.48 7.75 2.92
CA ASP A 261 16.48 9.05 2.23
C ASP A 261 15.19 9.82 2.50
N GLU A 262 14.05 9.14 2.51
CA GLU A 262 12.74 9.78 2.67
C GLU A 262 11.77 8.94 3.50
N PHE A 263 11.03 9.60 4.39
CA PHE A 263 10.01 8.99 5.24
C PHE A 263 8.73 9.81 5.17
N VAL A 264 7.61 9.14 4.90
CA VAL A 264 6.31 9.77 4.71
C VAL A 264 5.29 9.17 5.69
N ILE A 265 4.54 10.04 6.36
CA ILE A 265 3.41 9.64 7.21
C ILE A 265 2.14 10.25 6.62
N HIS A 266 1.10 9.46 6.46
CA HIS A 266 -0.20 9.93 6.02
C HIS A 266 -1.32 9.53 6.99
N SER A 267 -2.29 10.42 7.16
CA SER A 267 -3.48 10.21 7.98
C SER A 267 -4.70 10.86 7.33
N PRO A 268 -5.92 10.62 7.84
CA PRO A 268 -7.10 11.33 7.37
C PRO A 268 -7.04 12.86 7.55
N GLU A 269 -6.22 13.35 8.47
CA GLU A 269 -6.14 14.77 8.85
C GLU A 269 -4.94 15.49 8.24
N PHE A 270 -3.84 14.78 8.02
CA PHE A 270 -2.59 15.38 7.54
C PHE A 270 -1.70 14.38 6.78
N ALA A 271 -0.74 14.94 6.07
CA ALA A 271 0.43 14.22 5.59
C ALA A 271 1.71 14.99 5.95
N VAL A 272 2.77 14.28 6.29
CA VAL A 272 4.09 14.84 6.59
C VAL A 272 5.17 14.01 5.94
N ALA A 273 6.21 14.65 5.44
CA ALA A 273 7.37 13.98 4.90
C ALA A 273 8.66 14.62 5.40
N ALA A 274 9.66 13.77 5.62
CA ALA A 274 11.03 14.14 5.92
C ALA A 274 11.98 13.56 4.87
N SER A 275 12.97 14.33 4.44
CA SER A 275 13.91 13.94 3.40
C SER A 275 15.33 14.32 3.80
N SER A 276 16.32 13.54 3.34
CA SER A 276 17.73 13.89 3.51
C SER A 276 18.16 15.11 2.68
N ARG A 277 17.35 15.50 1.68
CA ARG A 277 17.66 16.52 0.68
C ARG A 277 16.83 17.79 0.79
N GLU A 278 15.71 17.75 1.48
CA GLU A 278 14.74 18.85 1.60
C GLU A 278 14.34 19.02 3.07
N ARG A 279 13.90 20.23 3.45
CA ARG A 279 13.34 20.45 4.78
C ARG A 279 12.04 19.67 4.94
N PRO A 280 11.76 19.14 6.15
CA PRO A 280 10.51 18.44 6.40
C PRO A 280 9.29 19.30 6.05
N ALA A 281 8.36 18.71 5.32
CA ALA A 281 7.14 19.34 4.84
C ALA A 281 5.90 18.75 5.51
N PHE A 282 4.83 19.53 5.56
CA PHE A 282 3.53 19.16 6.11
C PHE A 282 2.44 19.70 5.19
N ALA A 283 1.41 18.90 4.99
CA ALA A 283 0.19 19.31 4.29
C ALA A 283 -1.03 18.82 5.05
N ALA A 284 -1.94 19.72 5.40
CA ALA A 284 -3.23 19.35 5.95
C ALA A 284 -4.06 18.62 4.88
N SER A 285 -4.75 17.55 5.27
CA SER A 285 -5.69 16.84 4.42
C SER A 285 -7.06 17.53 4.45
N VAL A 286 -7.81 17.47 3.35
CA VAL A 286 -9.20 17.90 3.35
C VAL A 286 -10.05 16.76 3.90
N PHE A 287 -10.39 16.84 5.18
CA PHE A 287 -11.16 15.82 5.88
C PHE A 287 -12.48 15.48 5.15
N CYS A 288 -12.81 14.20 5.11
CA CYS A 288 -14.03 13.67 4.52
C CYS A 288 -14.83 12.93 5.58
N GLU A 289 -15.92 13.55 6.06
CA GLU A 289 -16.75 12.99 7.13
C GLU A 289 -17.44 11.67 6.72
N LYS A 290 -17.83 11.55 5.46
CA LYS A 290 -18.51 10.37 4.93
C LYS A 290 -17.85 9.86 3.66
N PRO A 291 -16.75 9.10 3.79
CA PRO A 291 -16.09 8.53 2.64
C PRO A 291 -16.95 7.46 1.98
N VAL A 292 -16.97 7.46 0.64
CA VAL A 292 -17.63 6.44 -0.18
C VAL A 292 -16.79 5.14 -0.20
N ARG A 293 -15.46 5.29 -0.19
CA ARG A 293 -14.51 4.16 -0.17
C ARG A 293 -13.25 4.54 0.59
N THR A 294 -12.82 3.68 1.52
CA THR A 294 -11.56 3.85 2.27
C THR A 294 -10.52 2.77 1.97
N ALA A 295 -10.94 1.61 1.47
CA ALA A 295 -9.99 0.57 1.05
C ALA A 295 -9.20 1.05 -0.18
N GLY A 296 -7.86 1.05 -0.09
CA GLY A 296 -6.96 1.59 -1.12
C GLY A 296 -6.69 3.11 -1.01
N ALA A 297 -7.15 3.77 0.07
CA ALA A 297 -6.90 5.20 0.26
C ALA A 297 -5.41 5.51 0.45
N GLY A 298 -4.70 4.77 1.32
CA GLY A 298 -3.25 4.89 1.50
C GLY A 298 -2.48 4.65 0.20
N ASP A 299 -2.87 3.60 -0.55
CA ASP A 299 -2.25 3.30 -1.84
C ASP A 299 -2.49 4.42 -2.87
N THR A 300 -3.68 5.01 -2.87
CA THR A 300 -3.99 6.15 -3.76
C THR A 300 -3.16 7.39 -3.39
N PHE A 301 -2.97 7.65 -2.09
CA PHE A 301 -2.05 8.68 -1.61
C PHE A 301 -0.63 8.40 -2.12
N ASN A 302 -0.14 7.17 -1.94
CA ASN A 302 1.19 6.74 -2.37
C ASN A 302 1.38 6.88 -3.90
N GLY A 303 0.38 6.50 -4.70
CA GLY A 303 0.38 6.69 -6.16
C GLY A 303 0.48 8.16 -6.57
N GLY A 304 -0.29 9.04 -5.90
CA GLY A 304 -0.22 10.49 -6.07
C GLY A 304 1.14 11.08 -5.69
N TYR A 305 1.71 10.60 -4.59
CA TYR A 305 3.04 11.01 -4.13
C TYR A 305 4.14 10.61 -5.12
N ILE A 306 4.11 9.39 -5.64
CA ILE A 306 5.02 8.88 -6.67
C ILE A 306 4.91 9.72 -7.95
N ALA A 307 3.69 9.98 -8.43
CA ALA A 307 3.48 10.79 -9.63
C ALA A 307 4.05 12.21 -9.48
N ALA A 308 3.76 12.87 -8.35
CA ALA A 308 4.29 14.20 -8.05
C ALA A 308 5.82 14.22 -7.99
N ARG A 309 6.43 13.20 -7.37
CA ARG A 309 7.89 13.07 -7.33
C ARG A 309 8.48 12.94 -8.72
N LEU A 310 7.89 12.11 -9.56
CA LEU A 310 8.32 11.91 -10.93
C LEU A 310 8.15 13.18 -11.79
N GLU A 311 7.23 14.07 -11.47
CA GLU A 311 7.12 15.41 -12.07
C GLU A 311 8.21 16.37 -11.59
N GLY A 312 9.03 15.97 -10.60
CA GLY A 312 10.09 16.79 -10.04
C GLY A 312 9.61 17.83 -9.02
N LYS A 313 8.41 17.62 -8.45
CA LYS A 313 7.84 18.51 -7.42
C LYS A 313 8.64 18.44 -6.12
N GLY A 314 8.69 19.56 -5.40
CA GLY A 314 9.23 19.64 -4.05
C GLY A 314 8.41 18.86 -3.03
N LEU A 315 8.98 18.60 -1.85
CA LEU A 315 8.40 17.71 -0.84
C LEU A 315 6.97 18.11 -0.42
N GLU A 316 6.73 19.41 -0.25
CA GLU A 316 5.42 19.95 0.12
C GLU A 316 4.38 19.75 -1.00
N GLU A 317 4.77 20.02 -2.25
CA GLU A 317 3.90 19.84 -3.41
C GLU A 317 3.54 18.36 -3.63
N ARG A 318 4.47 17.44 -3.33
CA ARG A 318 4.20 15.99 -3.37
C ARG A 318 3.09 15.61 -2.39
N LEU A 319 3.15 16.14 -1.16
CA LEU A 319 2.13 15.90 -0.14
C LEU A 319 0.77 16.48 -0.56
N HIS A 320 0.75 17.68 -1.13
CA HIS A 320 -0.50 18.29 -1.62
C HIS A 320 -1.12 17.48 -2.74
N MET A 321 -0.34 17.03 -3.73
CA MET A 321 -0.85 16.20 -4.82
C MET A 321 -1.34 14.84 -4.33
N ALA A 322 -0.63 14.22 -3.40
CA ALA A 322 -1.04 12.97 -2.77
C ALA A 322 -2.36 13.11 -1.99
N ASN A 323 -2.49 14.19 -1.19
CA ASN A 323 -3.73 14.52 -0.49
C ASN A 323 -4.90 14.80 -1.44
N ALA A 324 -4.66 15.50 -2.54
CA ALA A 324 -5.67 15.74 -3.56
C ALA A 324 -6.13 14.42 -4.21
N ALA A 325 -5.18 13.53 -4.54
CA ALA A 325 -5.48 12.22 -5.13
C ALA A 325 -6.34 11.36 -4.21
N VAL A 326 -5.92 11.17 -2.96
CA VAL A 326 -6.70 10.39 -1.99
C VAL A 326 -8.03 11.07 -1.66
N GLY A 327 -8.04 12.40 -1.54
CA GLY A 327 -9.26 13.18 -1.29
C GLY A 327 -10.32 12.99 -2.37
N TYR A 328 -9.92 12.94 -3.66
CA TYR A 328 -10.82 12.62 -4.76
C TYR A 328 -11.31 11.16 -4.67
N PHE A 329 -10.39 10.22 -4.45
CA PHE A 329 -10.69 8.80 -4.38
C PHE A 329 -11.72 8.45 -3.30
N ILE A 330 -11.52 8.93 -2.07
CA ILE A 330 -12.42 8.57 -0.95
C ILE A 330 -13.83 9.14 -1.11
N ARG A 331 -13.98 10.27 -1.85
CA ARG A 331 -15.29 10.91 -2.11
C ARG A 331 -16.02 10.29 -3.29
N ASN A 332 -15.32 9.75 -4.29
CA ASN A 332 -15.91 9.29 -5.54
C ASN A 332 -15.78 7.78 -5.75
N ALA A 333 -15.01 7.05 -4.93
CA ALA A 333 -14.64 5.64 -5.11
C ALA A 333 -13.95 5.36 -6.46
N ILE A 334 -13.37 6.38 -7.10
CA ILE A 334 -12.73 6.35 -8.42
C ILE A 334 -11.31 6.90 -8.29
N PHE A 335 -10.33 6.24 -8.85
CA PHE A 335 -8.96 6.75 -8.93
C PHE A 335 -8.90 8.01 -9.80
N PRO A 336 -8.28 9.11 -9.33
CA PRO A 336 -8.24 10.37 -10.07
C PRO A 336 -7.39 10.27 -11.33
N THR A 337 -7.71 11.13 -12.29
CA THR A 337 -6.81 11.52 -13.38
C THR A 337 -6.16 12.87 -13.05
N THR A 338 -5.16 13.27 -13.81
CA THR A 338 -4.53 14.61 -13.68
C THR A 338 -5.58 15.74 -13.76
N GLY A 339 -6.58 15.61 -14.62
CA GLY A 339 -7.66 16.59 -14.76
C GLY A 339 -8.59 16.71 -13.54
N ASN A 340 -8.60 15.72 -12.66
CA ASN A 340 -9.39 15.74 -11.42
C ASN A 340 -8.66 16.42 -10.24
N LEU A 341 -7.36 16.70 -10.40
CA LEU A 341 -6.51 17.29 -9.36
C LEU A 341 -6.24 18.78 -9.57
N LEU A 342 -6.73 19.33 -10.68
CA LEU A 342 -6.73 20.75 -11.02
C LEU A 342 -8.00 21.38 -10.45
#